data_b9eafddd7671ec855030faf0864bd4ae
#
_entry.id   b9eafddd7671ec855030faf0864bd4ae
#
_cell.length_a   1.000
_cell.length_b   1.000
_cell.length_c   1.000
_cell.angle_alpha   90.00
_cell.angle_beta   90.00
_cell.angle_gamma   90.00
#
_symmetry.space_group_name_H-M   'P 1'
#
loop_
_entity.id
_entity.type
_entity.pdbx_description
1 polymer ?
#
loop_
_entity_poly.entity_id
_entity_poly.type
_entity_poly.pdbx_seq_one_letter_code
_entity_poly.pdbx_strand_id
1 'polypeptide(L)'
;MSTFKKFMEGGKLFGNAAARVTNAELQSVYQELKSQIGDLFSRFESTKTLQSKQDHGDIDILVLAEPNVNIKDIVAQRLGSKIIQYSKNDNTHSILYYSKAINKQVHVDLIASTSPNAYDNKFHYYSLNDFSAAIGTVSKKLHFKYGSEGVFKRFQDQKTVWHDIPLPLGLLEGLKIFGFDMTLYSKIKNPDDIINFIASSPLVDGSFFVYEDLTSADRQAVNKRPIMDYILGELRKKNLHQTITDEDYFFKKYYPEAYQQTELKKQEINQSTYKNVPNFNGNWVMQTFGLKPGPQVGEIMKKMYQRFGNNLENTPSKEVIQYVKELLK
;
A
#
# COMPACT_ATOMS: atom_id res chain seq x y z
N MET A 1 32.10 10.91 -11.10
CA MET A 1 31.53 11.13 -9.74
C MET A 1 30.17 11.79 -9.92
N SER A 2 29.09 11.01 -9.73
CA SER A 2 27.73 11.53 -9.81
C SER A 2 27.48 12.46 -8.62
N THR A 3 27.19 13.72 -8.89
CA THR A 3 26.75 14.70 -7.89
C THR A 3 25.34 14.32 -7.45
N PHE A 4 25.22 13.45 -6.43
CA PHE A 4 23.94 13.24 -5.78
C PHE A 4 23.44 14.58 -5.21
N LYS A 5 22.37 15.12 -5.81
CA LYS A 5 21.61 16.21 -5.20
C LYS A 5 21.17 15.71 -3.82
N LYS A 6 21.34 16.55 -2.80
CA LYS A 6 20.92 16.27 -1.43
C LYS A 6 19.40 16.06 -1.43
N PHE A 7 18.97 14.81 -1.36
CA PHE A 7 17.55 14.47 -1.30
C PHE A 7 17.03 14.70 0.12
N MET A 8 16.07 15.60 0.27
CA MET A 8 15.40 15.89 1.54
C MET A 8 13.97 15.36 1.46
N GLU A 9 13.66 14.33 2.23
CA GLU A 9 12.34 13.68 2.29
C GLU A 9 11.92 13.42 3.74
N GLY A 10 10.59 13.38 3.98
CA GLY A 10 9.98 13.07 5.27
C GLY A 10 9.78 14.26 6.20
N GLY A 11 9.05 14.04 7.30
CA GLY A 11 8.99 14.94 8.45
C GLY A 11 8.15 16.21 8.28
N LYS A 12 7.18 16.26 7.36
CA LYS A 12 6.33 17.46 7.17
C LYS A 12 5.19 17.59 8.19
N LEU A 13 4.85 16.52 8.91
CA LEU A 13 3.71 16.52 9.84
C LEU A 13 3.83 17.58 10.93
N PHE A 14 5.03 17.75 11.47
CA PHE A 14 5.31 18.70 12.55
C PHE A 14 5.96 20.01 12.07
N GLY A 15 6.11 20.18 10.76
CA GLY A 15 6.77 21.35 10.18
C GLY A 15 8.15 21.58 10.79
N ASN A 16 8.41 22.82 11.23
CA ASN A 16 9.70 23.19 11.83
C ASN A 16 9.86 22.75 13.30
N ALA A 17 8.83 22.14 13.92
CA ALA A 17 8.93 21.66 15.30
C ALA A 17 9.76 20.39 15.42
N ALA A 18 9.85 19.58 14.36
CA ALA A 18 10.69 18.40 14.31
C ALA A 18 11.99 18.69 13.54
N ALA A 19 13.11 18.41 14.19
CA ALA A 19 14.41 18.51 13.54
C ALA A 19 14.68 17.29 12.64
N ARG A 20 15.41 17.51 11.55
CA ARG A 20 15.96 16.41 10.76
C ARG A 20 17.14 15.79 11.50
N VAL A 21 17.33 14.48 11.33
CA VAL A 21 18.37 13.70 11.98
C VAL A 21 19.28 13.02 10.97
N THR A 22 20.58 12.98 11.27
CA THR A 22 21.55 12.18 10.51
C THR A 22 21.39 10.69 10.82
N ASN A 23 22.04 9.82 10.04
CA ASN A 23 22.07 8.37 10.31
C ASN A 23 22.58 8.04 11.73
N ALA A 24 23.60 8.73 12.21
CA ALA A 24 24.15 8.54 13.55
C ALA A 24 23.16 8.98 14.65
N GLU A 25 22.51 10.13 14.46
CA GLU A 25 21.48 10.65 15.37
C GLU A 25 20.26 9.73 15.39
N LEU A 26 19.81 9.21 14.23
CA LEU A 26 18.72 8.24 14.15
C LEU A 26 19.02 7.01 15.01
N GLN A 27 20.22 6.46 14.91
CA GLN A 27 20.64 5.32 15.74
C GLN A 27 20.64 5.67 17.23
N SER A 28 21.09 6.86 17.60
CA SER A 28 21.07 7.33 19.00
C SER A 28 19.65 7.43 19.54
N VAL A 29 18.73 8.01 18.78
CA VAL A 29 17.30 8.11 19.13
C VAL A 29 16.65 6.73 19.22
N TYR A 30 16.95 5.84 18.26
CA TYR A 30 16.45 4.46 18.28
C TYR A 30 16.89 3.72 19.53
N GLN A 31 18.17 3.79 19.92
CA GLN A 31 18.66 3.13 21.13
C GLN A 31 18.05 3.73 22.40
N GLU A 32 17.86 5.05 22.45
CA GLU A 32 17.17 5.72 23.54
C GLU A 32 15.73 5.22 23.69
N LEU A 33 14.95 5.19 22.61
CA LEU A 33 13.59 4.69 22.61
C LEU A 33 13.52 3.20 22.97
N LYS A 34 14.44 2.39 22.41
CA LYS A 34 14.52 0.96 22.72
C LYS A 34 14.77 0.71 24.19
N SER A 35 15.60 1.53 24.84
CA SER A 35 15.87 1.41 26.29
C SER A 35 14.67 1.81 27.17
N GLN A 36 13.80 2.70 26.67
CA GLN A 36 12.66 3.20 27.45
C GLN A 36 11.39 2.37 27.28
N ILE A 37 11.14 1.84 26.09
CA ILE A 37 9.88 1.16 25.76
C ILE A 37 10.05 -0.15 24.99
N GLY A 38 11.27 -0.52 24.58
CA GLY A 38 11.52 -1.70 23.74
C GLY A 38 11.10 -3.02 24.39
N ASP A 39 11.20 -3.11 25.72
CA ASP A 39 10.82 -4.27 26.53
C ASP A 39 9.29 -4.53 26.59
N LEU A 40 8.50 -3.56 26.17
CA LEU A 40 7.03 -3.65 26.17
C LEU A 40 6.47 -4.30 24.88
N PHE A 41 7.34 -4.61 23.93
CA PHE A 41 6.99 -5.20 22.65
C PHE A 41 7.80 -6.47 22.41
N SER A 42 7.18 -7.47 21.81
CA SER A 42 7.89 -8.71 21.46
C SER A 42 8.94 -8.49 20.35
N ARG A 43 8.74 -7.47 19.51
CA ARG A 43 9.74 -6.97 18.55
C ARG A 43 9.68 -5.44 18.50
N PHE A 44 10.86 -4.81 18.42
CA PHE A 44 11.05 -3.36 18.35
C PHE A 44 12.24 -3.07 17.44
N GLU A 45 11.99 -2.62 16.21
CA GLU A 45 13.04 -2.47 15.19
C GLU A 45 12.84 -1.18 14.39
N SER A 46 13.92 -0.45 14.16
CA SER A 46 13.93 0.64 13.19
C SER A 46 13.93 0.08 11.76
N THR A 47 13.22 0.71 10.84
CA THR A 47 13.26 0.36 9.42
C THR A 47 14.66 0.52 8.84
N LYS A 48 14.98 -0.27 7.81
CA LYS A 48 16.21 -0.10 7.06
C LYS A 48 16.11 1.12 6.17
N THR A 49 17.14 1.94 6.14
CA THR A 49 17.23 3.11 5.25
C THR A 49 18.33 2.91 4.21
N LEU A 50 18.23 3.62 3.09
CA LEU A 50 19.30 3.64 2.10
C LEU A 50 20.55 4.32 2.70
N GLN A 51 21.71 3.70 2.53
CA GLN A 51 22.99 4.24 3.08
C GLN A 51 23.37 5.59 2.46
N SER A 52 22.92 5.85 1.23
CA SER A 52 23.10 7.12 0.53
C SER A 52 22.26 8.25 1.08
N LYS A 53 21.22 7.96 1.87
CA LYS A 53 20.37 8.98 2.51
C LYS A 53 21.11 9.56 3.72
N GLN A 54 21.39 10.85 3.67
CA GLN A 54 22.23 11.53 4.66
C GLN A 54 21.47 11.97 5.90
N ASP A 55 20.18 12.29 5.75
CA ASP A 55 19.33 12.78 6.81
C ASP A 55 17.87 12.30 6.67
N HIS A 56 17.14 12.30 7.78
CA HIS A 56 15.78 11.81 7.88
C HIS A 56 14.90 12.87 8.52
N GLY A 57 13.68 13.04 7.99
CA GLY A 57 12.70 13.95 8.56
C GLY A 57 11.81 13.28 9.62
N ASP A 58 11.78 11.95 9.61
CA ASP A 58 11.04 11.07 10.50
C ASP A 58 11.86 9.80 10.79
N ILE A 59 11.49 9.11 11.86
CA ILE A 59 12.09 7.85 12.30
C ILE A 59 10.98 6.83 12.40
N ASP A 60 10.98 5.86 11.48
CA ASP A 60 10.02 4.76 11.45
C ASP A 60 10.51 3.61 12.34
N ILE A 61 9.72 3.26 13.35
CA ILE A 61 9.97 2.13 14.26
C ILE A 61 8.78 1.18 14.20
N LEU A 62 9.04 -0.05 13.80
CA LEU A 62 8.05 -1.11 13.86
C LEU A 62 8.02 -1.75 15.24
N VAL A 63 6.81 -1.99 15.72
CA VAL A 63 6.57 -2.66 17.00
C VAL A 63 5.60 -3.83 16.81
N LEU A 64 5.94 -5.00 17.35
CA LEU A 64 5.02 -6.12 17.46
C LEU A 64 4.40 -6.08 18.87
N ALA A 65 3.16 -5.60 18.94
CA ALA A 65 2.45 -5.40 20.17
C ALA A 65 1.48 -6.57 20.46
N GLU A 66 1.39 -6.99 21.71
CA GLU A 66 0.30 -7.86 22.14
C GLU A 66 -1.05 -7.15 21.97
N PRO A 67 -2.16 -7.90 21.75
CA PRO A 67 -3.47 -7.30 21.47
C PRO A 67 -3.96 -6.32 22.55
N ASN A 68 -3.51 -6.47 23.80
CA ASN A 68 -3.95 -5.66 24.95
C ASN A 68 -3.06 -4.42 25.18
N VAL A 69 -1.99 -4.26 24.40
CA VAL A 69 -1.04 -3.16 24.59
C VAL A 69 -1.61 -1.87 24.02
N ASN A 70 -1.81 -0.89 24.90
CA ASN A 70 -2.24 0.44 24.51
C ASN A 70 -1.02 1.34 24.27
N ILE A 71 -0.62 1.47 23.03
CA ILE A 71 0.54 2.30 22.63
C ILE A 71 0.39 3.75 23.09
N LYS A 72 -0.84 4.29 23.09
CA LYS A 72 -1.09 5.66 23.54
C LYS A 72 -0.71 5.87 25.01
N ASP A 73 -1.06 4.91 25.87
CA ASP A 73 -0.73 4.96 27.29
C ASP A 73 0.78 4.80 27.51
N ILE A 74 1.42 3.90 26.76
CA ILE A 74 2.88 3.73 26.81
C ILE A 74 3.60 5.04 26.45
N VAL A 75 3.21 5.67 25.35
CA VAL A 75 3.79 6.94 24.89
C VAL A 75 3.61 8.03 25.95
N ALA A 76 2.42 8.14 26.53
CA ALA A 76 2.14 9.15 27.55
C ALA A 76 2.92 8.92 28.85
N GLN A 77 2.95 7.68 29.34
CA GLN A 77 3.51 7.34 30.67
C GLN A 77 5.03 7.19 30.64
N ARG A 78 5.58 6.55 29.59
CA ARG A 78 7.01 6.21 29.52
C ARG A 78 7.83 7.27 28.80
N LEU A 79 7.30 7.86 27.74
CA LEU A 79 8.03 8.86 26.95
C LEU A 79 7.69 10.31 27.34
N GLY A 80 6.66 10.52 28.17
CA GLY A 80 6.17 11.88 28.49
C GLY A 80 5.67 12.64 27.26
N SER A 81 5.44 11.96 26.15
CA SER A 81 5.01 12.53 24.88
C SER A 81 3.53 12.30 24.64
N LYS A 82 2.95 13.01 23.69
CA LYS A 82 1.57 12.78 23.23
C LYS A 82 1.61 12.22 21.81
N ILE A 83 0.73 11.28 21.52
CA ILE A 83 0.42 10.93 20.12
C ILE A 83 -0.32 12.11 19.52
N ILE A 84 0.26 12.69 18.45
CA ILE A 84 -0.31 13.86 17.79
C ILE A 84 -1.17 13.45 16.60
N GLN A 85 -0.79 12.36 15.92
CA GLN A 85 -1.57 11.77 14.84
C GLN A 85 -1.62 10.25 14.95
N TYR A 86 -2.78 9.69 14.62
CA TYR A 86 -2.97 8.25 14.48
C TYR A 86 -3.55 7.94 13.10
N SER A 87 -2.85 7.08 12.34
CA SER A 87 -3.35 6.51 11.08
C SER A 87 -3.90 5.12 11.35
N LYS A 88 -5.23 4.98 11.22
CA LYS A 88 -5.90 3.68 11.43
C LYS A 88 -5.50 2.64 10.38
N ASN A 89 -5.30 3.06 9.14
CA ASN A 89 -5.03 2.13 8.04
C ASN A 89 -3.71 1.37 8.25
N ASP A 90 -2.67 2.08 8.69
CA ASP A 90 -1.34 1.48 8.90
C ASP A 90 -1.05 1.18 10.37
N ASN A 91 -1.97 1.52 11.27
CA ASN A 91 -1.78 1.46 12.72
C ASN A 91 -0.51 2.22 13.16
N THR A 92 -0.33 3.43 12.62
CA THR A 92 0.82 4.30 12.87
C THR A 92 0.49 5.35 13.89
N HIS A 93 1.34 5.49 14.89
CA HIS A 93 1.24 6.47 15.97
C HIS A 93 2.39 7.47 15.83
N SER A 94 2.09 8.66 15.31
CA SER A 94 3.08 9.73 15.10
C SER A 94 3.23 10.58 16.35
N ILE A 95 4.44 10.72 16.83
CA ILE A 95 4.80 11.48 18.03
C ILE A 95 5.88 12.50 17.74
N LEU A 96 5.81 13.63 18.44
CA LEU A 96 6.89 14.60 18.52
C LEU A 96 7.67 14.29 19.82
N TYR A 97 8.84 13.65 19.66
CA TYR A 97 9.65 13.15 20.76
C TYR A 97 10.86 14.03 21.01
N TYR A 98 11.10 14.43 22.26
CA TYR A 98 12.35 15.10 22.64
C TYR A 98 13.39 14.05 23.02
N SER A 99 14.39 13.87 22.18
CA SER A 99 15.51 12.98 22.47
C SER A 99 16.58 13.70 23.27
N LYS A 100 16.88 13.16 24.43
CA LYS A 100 17.99 13.63 25.29
C LYS A 100 19.34 13.25 24.68
N ALA A 101 19.42 12.13 23.97
CA ALA A 101 20.66 11.63 23.34
C ALA A 101 21.23 12.60 22.32
N ILE A 102 20.36 13.34 21.62
CA ILE A 102 20.79 14.29 20.58
C ILE A 102 20.35 15.75 20.84
N ASN A 103 19.66 15.98 21.96
CA ASN A 103 19.12 17.30 22.38
C ASN A 103 18.27 17.98 21.30
N LYS A 104 17.33 17.21 20.68
CA LYS A 104 16.45 17.69 19.62
C LYS A 104 15.03 17.13 19.78
N GLN A 105 14.03 17.89 19.32
CA GLN A 105 12.72 17.32 19.03
C GLN A 105 12.74 16.65 17.66
N VAL A 106 12.24 15.41 17.59
CA VAL A 106 12.22 14.59 16.39
C VAL A 106 10.84 14.01 16.15
N HIS A 107 10.52 13.77 14.88
CA HIS A 107 9.33 13.03 14.49
C HIS A 107 9.62 11.53 14.56
N VAL A 108 8.81 10.79 15.31
CA VAL A 108 8.89 9.32 15.39
C VAL A 108 7.53 8.73 15.05
N ASP A 109 7.52 7.77 14.14
CA ASP A 109 6.36 6.95 13.79
C ASP A 109 6.52 5.55 14.40
N LEU A 110 5.65 5.22 15.39
CA LEU A 110 5.51 3.87 15.90
C LEU A 110 4.47 3.13 15.06
N ILE A 111 4.93 2.22 14.21
CA ILE A 111 4.12 1.45 13.27
C ILE A 111 3.81 0.09 13.91
N ALA A 112 2.58 -0.10 14.38
CA ALA A 112 2.22 -1.27 15.14
C ALA A 112 1.67 -2.41 14.29
N SER A 113 2.01 -3.63 14.70
CA SER A 113 1.44 -4.89 14.22
C SER A 113 1.06 -5.78 15.40
N THR A 114 0.05 -6.63 15.21
CA THR A 114 -0.44 -7.58 16.22
C THR A 114 -0.16 -9.03 15.85
N SER A 115 0.47 -9.27 14.69
CA SER A 115 0.91 -10.61 14.28
C SER A 115 2.30 -10.56 13.64
N PRO A 116 3.11 -11.63 13.78
CA PRO A 116 4.44 -11.71 13.19
C PRO A 116 4.45 -11.49 11.68
N ASN A 117 3.52 -12.10 10.94
CA ASN A 117 3.45 -11.97 9.49
C ASN A 117 3.14 -10.52 9.04
N ALA A 118 2.19 -9.85 9.72
CA ALA A 118 1.89 -8.45 9.44
C ALA A 118 3.09 -7.54 9.81
N TYR A 119 3.82 -7.88 10.86
CA TYR A 119 5.05 -7.17 11.22
C TYR A 119 6.11 -7.30 10.13
N ASP A 120 6.39 -8.52 9.68
CA ASP A 120 7.40 -8.77 8.65
C ASP A 120 7.03 -8.08 7.33
N ASN A 121 5.77 -8.13 6.91
CA ASN A 121 5.29 -7.40 5.73
C ASN A 121 5.52 -5.89 5.87
N LYS A 122 5.13 -5.30 6.98
CA LYS A 122 5.34 -3.87 7.24
C LYS A 122 6.82 -3.52 7.31
N PHE A 123 7.64 -4.35 7.96
CA PHE A 123 9.09 -4.12 8.04
C PHE A 123 9.72 -4.02 6.65
N HIS A 124 9.39 -4.94 5.75
CA HIS A 124 9.88 -4.90 4.38
C HIS A 124 9.29 -3.74 3.57
N TYR A 125 8.01 -3.43 3.78
CA TYR A 125 7.32 -2.36 3.06
C TYR A 125 7.85 -0.97 3.39
N TYR A 126 8.11 -0.69 4.66
CA TYR A 126 8.61 0.62 5.12
C TYR A 126 10.14 0.74 5.05
N SER A 127 10.86 -0.36 4.78
CA SER A 127 12.32 -0.34 4.62
C SER A 127 12.75 0.16 3.24
N LEU A 128 14.01 0.65 3.17
CA LEU A 128 14.67 1.09 1.94
C LEU A 128 13.99 2.28 1.24
N ASN A 129 13.36 3.15 2.00
CA ASN A 129 12.75 4.41 1.54
C ASN A 129 11.71 4.18 0.42
N ASP A 130 11.96 4.72 -0.80
CA ASP A 130 11.02 4.63 -1.92
C ASP A 130 11.03 3.29 -2.66
N PHE A 131 11.76 2.28 -2.16
CA PHE A 131 11.79 0.94 -2.76
C PHE A 131 10.37 0.38 -2.99
N SER A 132 9.55 0.33 -1.94
CA SER A 132 8.19 -0.22 -2.04
C SER A 132 7.29 0.58 -2.96
N ALA A 133 7.48 1.89 -3.06
CA ALA A 133 6.74 2.71 -4.01
C ALA A 133 7.11 2.37 -5.46
N ALA A 134 8.41 2.16 -5.75
CA ALA A 134 8.89 1.77 -7.07
C ALA A 134 8.41 0.35 -7.45
N ILE A 135 8.47 -0.60 -6.52
CA ILE A 135 7.90 -1.96 -6.72
C ILE A 135 6.37 -1.87 -6.94
N GLY A 136 5.69 -1.00 -6.20
CA GLY A 136 4.26 -0.75 -6.37
C GLY A 136 3.89 -0.27 -7.78
N THR A 137 4.75 0.53 -8.42
CA THR A 137 4.56 0.94 -9.82
C THR A 137 4.65 -0.25 -10.77
N VAL A 138 5.66 -1.11 -10.61
CA VAL A 138 5.82 -2.35 -11.42
C VAL A 138 4.65 -3.30 -11.19
N SER A 139 4.30 -3.55 -9.93
CA SER A 139 3.24 -4.50 -9.58
C SER A 139 1.89 -4.14 -10.19
N LYS A 140 1.53 -2.86 -10.25
CA LYS A 140 0.29 -2.39 -10.88
C LYS A 140 0.25 -2.69 -12.37
N LYS A 141 1.37 -2.56 -13.07
CA LYS A 141 1.49 -2.87 -14.51
C LYS A 141 1.39 -4.37 -14.79
N LEU A 142 1.72 -5.20 -13.81
CA LEU A 142 1.60 -6.66 -13.86
C LEU A 142 0.29 -7.18 -13.21
N HIS A 143 -0.70 -6.31 -13.01
CA HIS A 143 -1.98 -6.64 -12.38
C HIS A 143 -1.84 -7.28 -10.98
N PHE A 144 -0.94 -6.70 -10.17
CA PHE A 144 -0.83 -7.00 -8.74
C PHE A 144 -0.90 -5.73 -7.90
N LYS A 145 -1.18 -5.89 -6.61
CA LYS A 145 -1.02 -4.86 -5.60
C LYS A 145 0.07 -5.32 -4.63
N TYR A 146 1.06 -4.45 -4.42
CA TYR A 146 2.12 -4.63 -3.44
C TYR A 146 1.94 -3.57 -2.35
N GLY A 147 1.74 -3.96 -1.11
CA GLY A 147 1.42 -3.07 0.00
C GLY A 147 1.84 -3.62 1.35
N SER A 148 1.72 -2.80 2.40
CA SER A 148 2.09 -3.16 3.78
C SER A 148 1.33 -4.39 4.33
N GLU A 149 0.20 -4.72 3.73
CA GLU A 149 -0.61 -5.89 4.09
C GLU A 149 -0.17 -7.18 3.36
N GLY A 150 0.69 -7.06 2.35
CA GLY A 150 1.16 -8.20 1.53
C GLY A 150 1.02 -7.95 0.04
N VAL A 151 1.01 -9.04 -0.72
CA VAL A 151 0.82 -9.03 -2.17
C VAL A 151 -0.56 -9.57 -2.51
N PHE A 152 -1.21 -8.93 -3.47
CA PHE A 152 -2.55 -9.29 -3.94
C PHE A 152 -2.53 -9.46 -5.46
N LYS A 153 -3.20 -10.47 -5.99
CA LYS A 153 -3.54 -10.49 -7.40
C LYS A 153 -4.71 -9.55 -7.63
N ARG A 154 -4.53 -8.62 -8.55
CA ARG A 154 -5.55 -7.65 -8.95
C ARG A 154 -6.15 -8.06 -10.28
N PHE A 155 -7.45 -8.07 -10.39
CA PHE A 155 -8.13 -8.30 -11.66
C PHE A 155 -9.42 -7.49 -11.73
N GLN A 156 -9.86 -7.24 -12.94
CA GLN A 156 -11.12 -6.59 -13.22
C GLN A 156 -12.14 -7.66 -13.61
N ASP A 157 -13.29 -7.65 -12.95
CA ASP A 157 -14.38 -8.56 -13.32
C ASP A 157 -15.08 -8.07 -14.61
N GLN A 158 -16.03 -8.86 -15.09
CA GLN A 158 -16.75 -8.56 -16.32
C GLN A 158 -17.68 -7.32 -16.22
N LYS A 159 -17.92 -6.81 -15.00
CA LYS A 159 -18.63 -5.53 -14.76
C LYS A 159 -17.66 -4.38 -14.56
N THR A 160 -16.37 -4.57 -14.91
CA THR A 160 -15.32 -3.58 -14.77
C THR A 160 -15.01 -3.15 -13.33
N VAL A 161 -15.41 -3.97 -12.33
CA VAL A 161 -15.05 -3.75 -10.93
C VAL A 161 -13.69 -4.38 -10.64
N TRP A 162 -12.83 -3.65 -9.95
CA TRP A 162 -11.53 -4.14 -9.53
C TRP A 162 -11.62 -4.93 -8.23
N HIS A 163 -10.99 -6.10 -8.23
CA HIS A 163 -10.88 -6.99 -7.08
C HIS A 163 -9.41 -7.24 -6.74
N ASP A 164 -9.10 -7.27 -5.44
CA ASP A 164 -7.79 -7.62 -4.90
C ASP A 164 -7.90 -8.95 -4.13
N ILE A 165 -7.31 -10.02 -4.64
CA ILE A 165 -7.26 -11.32 -3.98
C ILE A 165 -5.93 -11.41 -3.21
N PRO A 166 -5.95 -11.50 -1.85
CA PRO A 166 -4.72 -11.64 -1.08
C PRO A 166 -4.02 -12.95 -1.42
N LEU A 167 -2.71 -12.88 -1.64
CA LEU A 167 -1.87 -14.06 -1.85
C LEU A 167 -1.35 -14.56 -0.49
N PRO A 168 -1.25 -15.88 -0.28
CA PRO A 168 -0.73 -16.47 0.95
C PRO A 168 0.81 -16.40 0.98
N LEU A 169 1.38 -15.24 0.70
CA LEU A 169 2.81 -14.99 0.57
C LEU A 169 3.22 -13.81 1.45
N GLY A 170 4.36 -13.94 2.12
CA GLY A 170 5.02 -12.80 2.73
C GLY A 170 5.46 -11.78 1.66
N LEU A 171 5.57 -10.52 2.07
CA LEU A 171 5.87 -9.43 1.13
C LEU A 171 7.21 -9.66 0.40
N LEU A 172 8.23 -10.13 1.13
CA LEU A 172 9.54 -10.44 0.54
C LEU A 172 9.49 -11.63 -0.43
N GLU A 173 8.72 -12.68 -0.08
CA GLU A 173 8.50 -13.81 -0.98
C GLU A 173 7.74 -13.39 -2.23
N GLY A 174 6.77 -12.51 -2.07
CA GLY A 174 5.99 -11.95 -3.16
C GLY A 174 6.81 -11.23 -4.22
N LEU A 175 8.01 -10.74 -3.90
CA LEU A 175 8.91 -10.15 -4.90
C LEU A 175 9.34 -11.15 -5.99
N LYS A 176 9.37 -12.45 -5.69
CA LYS A 176 9.75 -13.50 -6.65
C LYS A 176 8.74 -13.62 -7.80
N ILE A 177 7.45 -13.33 -7.54
CA ILE A 177 6.43 -13.42 -8.60
C ILE A 177 6.59 -12.34 -9.67
N PHE A 178 7.30 -11.26 -9.36
CA PHE A 178 7.65 -10.22 -10.34
C PHE A 178 8.93 -10.53 -11.13
N GLY A 179 9.56 -11.70 -10.91
CA GLY A 179 10.75 -12.13 -11.64
C GLY A 179 12.03 -11.40 -11.28
N PHE A 180 12.11 -10.69 -10.16
CA PHE A 180 13.32 -10.01 -9.73
C PHE A 180 14.40 -11.00 -9.29
N ASP A 181 15.67 -10.66 -9.57
CA ASP A 181 16.81 -11.38 -9.02
C ASP A 181 16.96 -11.09 -7.53
N MET A 182 16.51 -12.01 -6.69
CA MET A 182 16.52 -11.87 -5.23
C MET A 182 17.94 -11.82 -4.63
N THR A 183 18.98 -12.22 -5.37
CA THR A 183 20.36 -12.09 -4.91
C THR A 183 20.81 -10.63 -4.83
N LEU A 184 20.14 -9.73 -5.57
CA LEU A 184 20.38 -8.29 -5.55
C LEU A 184 19.68 -7.61 -4.36
N TYR A 185 18.60 -8.17 -3.82
CA TYR A 185 17.82 -7.54 -2.76
C TYR A 185 18.68 -7.21 -1.52
N SER A 186 19.49 -8.16 -1.06
CA SER A 186 20.35 -7.96 0.10
C SER A 186 21.48 -6.95 -0.12
N LYS A 187 21.74 -6.59 -1.37
CA LYS A 187 22.82 -5.66 -1.77
C LYS A 187 22.31 -4.23 -1.93
N ILE A 188 21.00 -3.98 -1.80
CA ILE A 188 20.42 -2.63 -1.95
C ILE A 188 20.93 -1.72 -0.85
N LYS A 189 21.68 -0.66 -1.23
CA LYS A 189 22.23 0.37 -0.36
C LYS A 189 21.94 1.79 -0.83
N ASN A 190 21.62 1.95 -2.11
CA ASN A 190 21.40 3.24 -2.77
C ASN A 190 20.33 3.12 -3.86
N PRO A 191 19.83 4.22 -4.45
CA PRO A 191 18.82 4.18 -5.49
C PRO A 191 19.23 3.42 -6.75
N ASP A 192 20.52 3.42 -7.12
CA ASP A 192 21.00 2.68 -8.30
C ASP A 192 20.88 1.17 -8.11
N ASP A 193 21.03 0.68 -6.88
CA ASP A 193 20.82 -0.73 -6.57
C ASP A 193 19.35 -1.11 -6.73
N ILE A 194 18.40 -0.21 -6.38
CA ILE A 194 16.96 -0.40 -6.62
C ILE A 194 16.68 -0.46 -8.12
N ILE A 195 17.28 0.44 -8.90
CA ILE A 195 17.15 0.45 -10.36
C ILE A 195 17.65 -0.87 -10.95
N ASN A 196 18.82 -1.36 -10.52
CA ASN A 196 19.37 -2.62 -10.99
C ASN A 196 18.52 -3.82 -10.56
N PHE A 197 17.97 -3.79 -9.35
CA PHE A 197 17.02 -4.81 -8.87
C PHE A 197 15.77 -4.88 -9.73
N ILE A 198 15.14 -3.74 -10.01
CA ILE A 198 13.93 -3.67 -10.86
C ILE A 198 14.25 -4.10 -12.30
N ALA A 199 15.37 -3.61 -12.85
CA ALA A 199 15.80 -3.94 -14.21
C ALA A 199 16.22 -5.41 -14.39
N SER A 200 16.41 -6.18 -13.32
CA SER A 200 16.72 -7.62 -13.40
C SER A 200 15.56 -8.49 -13.83
N SER A 201 14.34 -7.97 -13.78
CA SER A 201 13.14 -8.73 -14.10
C SER A 201 12.89 -8.80 -15.61
N PRO A 202 12.68 -10.00 -16.18
CA PRO A 202 12.29 -10.15 -17.58
C PRO A 202 10.84 -9.80 -17.88
N LEU A 203 10.04 -9.46 -16.85
CA LEU A 203 8.66 -8.98 -16.98
C LEU A 203 8.59 -7.46 -17.11
N VAL A 204 9.68 -6.75 -16.84
CA VAL A 204 9.69 -5.28 -16.78
C VAL A 204 10.00 -4.70 -18.15
N ASP A 205 9.22 -3.72 -18.57
CA ASP A 205 9.38 -2.92 -19.77
C ASP A 205 9.57 -1.45 -19.44
N GLY A 206 10.36 -0.74 -20.23
CA GLY A 206 10.62 0.69 -20.06
C GLY A 206 9.35 1.55 -20.12
N SER A 207 8.33 1.11 -20.86
CA SER A 207 7.03 1.77 -20.93
C SER A 207 6.29 1.84 -19.59
N PHE A 208 6.61 0.93 -18.64
CA PHE A 208 6.01 0.97 -17.31
C PHE A 208 6.26 2.27 -16.55
N PHE A 209 7.30 2.99 -16.92
CA PHE A 209 7.80 4.19 -16.24
C PHE A 209 7.54 5.49 -17.00
N VAL A 210 6.78 5.44 -18.10
CA VAL A 210 6.34 6.64 -18.82
C VAL A 210 5.41 7.45 -17.91
N TYR A 211 5.74 8.73 -17.69
CA TYR A 211 5.07 9.56 -16.69
C TYR A 211 3.56 9.70 -16.94
N GLU A 212 3.17 9.84 -18.20
CA GLU A 212 1.78 10.00 -18.64
C GLU A 212 0.94 8.76 -18.31
N ASP A 213 1.55 7.57 -18.32
CA ASP A 213 0.92 6.27 -18.10
C ASP A 213 0.96 5.83 -16.63
N LEU A 214 1.59 6.62 -15.76
CA LEU A 214 1.57 6.36 -14.31
C LEU A 214 0.19 6.65 -13.73
N THR A 215 -0.15 5.94 -12.65
CA THR A 215 -1.36 6.27 -11.88
C THR A 215 -1.23 7.64 -11.23
N SER A 216 -2.36 8.27 -10.86
CA SER A 216 -2.34 9.56 -10.16
C SER A 216 -1.54 9.51 -8.85
N ALA A 217 -1.58 8.38 -8.14
CA ALA A 217 -0.80 8.17 -6.91
C ALA A 217 0.71 8.10 -7.19
N ASP A 218 1.11 7.40 -8.27
CA ASP A 218 2.53 7.29 -8.65
C ASP A 218 3.06 8.65 -9.13
N ARG A 219 2.28 9.41 -9.92
CA ARG A 219 2.65 10.79 -10.30
C ARG A 219 2.82 11.70 -9.09
N GLN A 220 1.95 11.58 -8.08
CA GLN A 220 2.12 12.34 -6.83
C GLN A 220 3.40 11.93 -6.09
N ALA A 221 3.73 10.63 -6.08
CA ALA A 221 4.96 10.16 -5.45
C ALA A 221 6.19 10.71 -6.16
N VAL A 222 6.24 10.66 -7.50
CA VAL A 222 7.31 11.25 -8.33
C VAL A 222 7.46 12.75 -8.02
N ASN A 223 6.36 13.50 -8.01
CA ASN A 223 6.39 14.95 -7.81
C ASN A 223 6.82 15.37 -6.38
N LYS A 224 6.63 14.52 -5.40
CA LYS A 224 6.91 14.83 -3.98
C LYS A 224 8.20 14.22 -3.46
N ARG A 225 8.71 13.16 -4.11
CA ARG A 225 9.81 12.32 -3.62
C ARG A 225 10.94 12.26 -4.64
N PRO A 226 12.02 13.04 -4.45
CA PRO A 226 13.13 13.11 -5.38
C PRO A 226 13.81 11.76 -5.68
N ILE A 227 13.86 10.85 -4.70
CA ILE A 227 14.41 9.49 -4.91
C ILE A 227 13.52 8.71 -5.87
N MET A 228 12.19 8.79 -5.71
CA MET A 228 11.23 8.12 -6.59
C MET A 228 11.32 8.67 -8.02
N ASP A 229 11.40 9.99 -8.18
CA ASP A 229 11.60 10.65 -9.48
C ASP A 229 12.90 10.17 -10.15
N TYR A 230 13.99 10.11 -9.39
CA TYR A 230 15.27 9.60 -9.87
C TYR A 230 15.15 8.14 -10.33
N ILE A 231 14.60 7.25 -9.49
CA ILE A 231 14.47 5.82 -9.80
C ILE A 231 13.67 5.62 -11.09
N LEU A 232 12.45 6.17 -11.18
CA LEU A 232 11.61 5.98 -12.35
C LEU A 232 12.19 6.67 -13.59
N GLY A 233 12.83 7.83 -13.43
CA GLY A 233 13.51 8.54 -14.50
C GLY A 233 14.66 7.73 -15.12
N GLU A 234 15.48 7.09 -14.30
CA GLU A 234 16.57 6.23 -14.77
C GLU A 234 16.07 4.91 -15.37
N LEU A 235 15.04 4.29 -14.79
CA LEU A 235 14.41 3.09 -15.37
C LEU A 235 13.82 3.36 -16.76
N ARG A 236 13.20 4.53 -16.96
CA ARG A 236 12.69 4.96 -18.27
C ARG A 236 13.80 5.14 -19.31
N LYS A 237 14.99 5.62 -18.91
CA LYS A 237 16.14 5.78 -19.80
C LYS A 237 16.81 4.46 -20.17
N LYS A 238 16.67 3.43 -19.30
CA LYS A 238 17.16 2.09 -19.63
C LYS A 238 16.27 1.51 -20.74
N ASN A 239 16.89 0.99 -21.78
CA ASN A 239 16.18 0.30 -22.86
C ASN A 239 15.73 -1.09 -22.41
N LEU A 240 14.79 -1.12 -21.44
CA LEU A 240 14.25 -2.35 -20.89
C LEU A 240 13.18 -2.88 -21.82
N HIS A 241 13.31 -4.14 -22.20
CA HIS A 241 12.34 -4.86 -23.01
C HIS A 241 11.85 -6.10 -22.27
N GLN A 242 10.55 -6.22 -22.17
CA GLN A 242 9.91 -7.40 -21.63
C GLN A 242 10.24 -8.62 -22.49
N THR A 243 10.89 -9.62 -21.92
CA THR A 243 11.22 -10.88 -22.62
C THR A 243 10.26 -12.03 -22.27
N ILE A 244 9.47 -11.87 -21.21
CA ILE A 244 8.39 -12.76 -20.80
C ILE A 244 7.11 -11.93 -20.76
N THR A 245 6.15 -12.23 -21.62
CA THR A 245 4.87 -11.50 -21.75
C THR A 245 3.76 -12.03 -20.84
N ASP A 246 3.88 -13.27 -20.37
CA ASP A 246 2.94 -13.83 -19.37
C ASP A 246 3.26 -13.23 -17.99
N GLU A 247 2.47 -12.25 -17.55
CA GLU A 247 2.63 -11.56 -16.27
C GLU A 247 2.55 -12.50 -15.06
N ASP A 248 1.88 -13.65 -15.18
CA ASP A 248 1.75 -14.67 -14.15
C ASP A 248 2.81 -15.77 -14.24
N TYR A 249 3.78 -15.68 -15.17
CA TYR A 249 4.78 -16.72 -15.42
C TYR A 249 5.49 -17.16 -14.14
N PHE A 250 6.05 -16.22 -13.37
CA PHE A 250 6.77 -16.55 -12.14
C PHE A 250 5.83 -16.93 -10.99
N PHE A 251 4.61 -16.42 -10.97
CA PHE A 251 3.60 -16.84 -10.01
C PHE A 251 3.24 -18.32 -10.22
N LYS A 252 2.97 -18.72 -11.45
CA LYS A 252 2.74 -20.12 -11.83
C LYS A 252 3.94 -21.00 -11.52
N LYS A 253 5.15 -20.50 -11.79
CA LYS A 253 6.40 -21.26 -11.63
C LYS A 253 6.75 -21.52 -10.17
N TYR A 254 6.66 -20.53 -9.31
CA TYR A 254 7.13 -20.62 -7.93
C TYR A 254 6.04 -20.98 -6.92
N TYR A 255 4.79 -20.69 -7.22
CA TYR A 255 3.65 -20.87 -6.33
C TYR A 255 2.43 -21.42 -7.06
N PRO A 256 2.54 -22.62 -7.71
CA PRO A 256 1.48 -23.16 -8.57
C PRO A 256 0.16 -23.40 -7.83
N GLU A 257 0.21 -23.85 -6.57
CA GLU A 257 -0.99 -24.06 -5.75
C GLU A 257 -1.69 -22.75 -5.42
N ALA A 258 -0.94 -21.73 -4.99
CA ALA A 258 -1.49 -20.40 -4.72
C ALA A 258 -2.07 -19.76 -5.98
N TYR A 259 -1.42 -19.98 -7.14
CA TYR A 259 -1.94 -19.55 -8.43
C TYR A 259 -3.29 -20.21 -8.75
N GLN A 260 -3.38 -21.53 -8.61
CA GLN A 260 -4.64 -22.27 -8.85
C GLN A 260 -5.77 -21.80 -7.92
N GLN A 261 -5.48 -21.63 -6.63
CA GLN A 261 -6.45 -21.11 -5.66
C GLN A 261 -6.92 -19.69 -6.04
N THR A 262 -6.01 -18.86 -6.53
CA THR A 262 -6.33 -17.50 -7.00
C THR A 262 -7.24 -17.53 -8.21
N GLU A 263 -6.98 -18.43 -9.20
CA GLU A 263 -7.84 -18.58 -10.38
C GLU A 263 -9.24 -19.12 -10.03
N LEU A 264 -9.32 -20.07 -9.10
CA LEU A 264 -10.61 -20.53 -8.57
C LEU A 264 -11.37 -19.38 -7.92
N LYS A 265 -10.69 -18.55 -7.12
CA LYS A 265 -11.31 -17.40 -6.48
C LYS A 265 -11.79 -16.35 -7.47
N LYS A 266 -11.04 -16.09 -8.56
CA LYS A 266 -11.51 -15.23 -9.66
C LYS A 266 -12.77 -15.78 -10.30
N GLN A 267 -12.83 -17.11 -10.54
CA GLN A 267 -14.03 -17.76 -11.09
C GLN A 267 -15.22 -17.63 -10.16
N GLU A 268 -15.05 -17.85 -8.85
CA GLU A 268 -16.11 -17.67 -7.85
C GLU A 268 -16.64 -16.22 -7.84
N ILE A 269 -15.75 -15.24 -7.85
CA ILE A 269 -16.14 -13.82 -7.89
C ILE A 269 -16.91 -13.53 -9.18
N ASN A 270 -16.43 -13.96 -10.34
CA ASN A 270 -17.13 -13.79 -11.59
C ASN A 270 -18.51 -14.47 -11.57
N GLN A 271 -18.61 -15.70 -11.09
CA GLN A 271 -19.88 -16.42 -11.00
C GLN A 271 -20.86 -15.80 -10.01
N SER A 272 -20.37 -15.30 -8.86
CA SER A 272 -21.21 -14.61 -7.88
C SER A 272 -21.74 -13.29 -8.43
N THR A 273 -20.95 -12.60 -9.24
CA THR A 273 -21.34 -11.39 -9.96
C THR A 273 -22.38 -11.71 -11.06
N TYR A 274 -22.42 -12.97 -11.56
CA TYR A 274 -23.39 -13.44 -12.58
C TYR A 274 -24.71 -13.98 -12.04
N LYS A 275 -24.80 -14.26 -10.75
CA LYS A 275 -26.11 -14.63 -10.21
C LYS A 275 -27.02 -13.39 -10.28
N ASN A 276 -27.54 -13.15 -11.51
CA ASN A 276 -28.67 -12.30 -11.89
C ASN A 276 -29.12 -11.22 -10.86
N VAL A 277 -28.19 -10.49 -10.26
CA VAL A 277 -28.54 -9.27 -9.56
C VAL A 277 -28.40 -8.15 -10.57
N PRO A 278 -29.48 -7.55 -11.05
CA PRO A 278 -29.40 -6.39 -11.93
C PRO A 278 -28.56 -5.32 -11.24
N ASN A 279 -27.73 -4.63 -12.00
CA ASN A 279 -27.13 -3.40 -11.50
C ASN A 279 -28.27 -2.39 -11.30
N PHE A 280 -28.79 -2.30 -10.10
CA PHE A 280 -29.92 -1.46 -9.72
C PHE A 280 -29.55 0.04 -9.77
N ASN A 281 -29.21 0.52 -10.96
CA ASN A 281 -28.93 1.93 -11.24
C ASN A 281 -30.09 2.62 -11.95
N GLY A 282 -29.96 3.90 -12.18
CA GLY A 282 -31.00 4.69 -12.85
C GLY A 282 -31.36 4.15 -14.23
N ASN A 283 -30.42 3.60 -15.01
CA ASN A 283 -30.71 2.97 -16.31
C ASN A 283 -31.54 1.71 -16.15
N TRP A 284 -31.27 0.89 -15.15
CA TRP A 284 -32.07 -0.28 -14.84
C TRP A 284 -33.51 0.12 -14.46
N VAL A 285 -33.68 1.14 -13.62
CA VAL A 285 -35.00 1.66 -13.24
C VAL A 285 -35.76 2.13 -14.48
N MET A 286 -35.14 2.93 -15.34
CA MET A 286 -35.73 3.41 -16.57
C MET A 286 -36.16 2.28 -17.49
N GLN A 287 -35.30 1.32 -17.75
CA GLN A 287 -35.57 0.18 -18.64
C GLN A 287 -36.63 -0.75 -18.08
N THR A 288 -36.58 -1.06 -16.77
CA THR A 288 -37.49 -2.03 -16.13
C THR A 288 -38.91 -1.49 -16.00
N PHE A 289 -39.05 -0.18 -15.78
CA PHE A 289 -40.37 0.44 -15.51
C PHE A 289 -40.84 1.40 -16.61
N GLY A 290 -40.11 1.49 -17.73
CA GLY A 290 -40.48 2.33 -18.87
C GLY A 290 -40.46 3.83 -18.57
N LEU A 291 -39.59 4.26 -17.63
CA LEU A 291 -39.51 5.67 -17.22
C LEU A 291 -38.56 6.44 -18.11
N LYS A 292 -38.87 7.73 -18.32
CA LYS A 292 -37.95 8.66 -18.99
C LYS A 292 -36.90 9.21 -17.98
N PRO A 293 -35.71 9.62 -18.47
CA PRO A 293 -34.74 10.32 -17.62
C PRO A 293 -35.36 11.54 -16.95
N GLY A 294 -35.16 11.68 -15.62
CA GLY A 294 -35.72 12.81 -14.89
C GLY A 294 -35.66 12.65 -13.37
N PRO A 295 -36.17 13.65 -12.62
CA PRO A 295 -36.16 13.67 -11.16
C PRO A 295 -36.80 12.45 -10.51
N GLN A 296 -37.86 11.87 -11.12
CA GLN A 296 -38.56 10.69 -10.63
C GLN A 296 -37.63 9.48 -10.50
N VAL A 297 -36.72 9.26 -11.47
CA VAL A 297 -35.73 8.17 -11.43
C VAL A 297 -34.77 8.36 -10.27
N GLY A 298 -34.33 9.61 -10.05
CA GLY A 298 -33.45 9.95 -8.94
C GLY A 298 -34.10 9.71 -7.57
N GLU A 299 -35.38 10.02 -7.45
CA GLU A 299 -36.11 9.80 -6.21
C GLU A 299 -36.35 8.32 -5.92
N ILE A 300 -36.66 7.53 -6.94
CA ILE A 300 -36.77 6.07 -6.82
C ILE A 300 -35.43 5.49 -6.36
N MET A 301 -34.33 5.88 -7.00
CA MET A 301 -32.99 5.45 -6.61
C MET A 301 -32.68 5.78 -5.14
N LYS A 302 -32.95 7.00 -4.71
CA LYS A 302 -32.78 7.43 -3.33
C LYS A 302 -33.56 6.55 -2.35
N LYS A 303 -34.83 6.26 -2.65
CA LYS A 303 -35.67 5.40 -1.80
C LYS A 303 -35.21 3.94 -1.80
N MET A 304 -34.73 3.41 -2.93
CA MET A 304 -34.09 2.09 -2.99
C MET A 304 -32.87 2.00 -2.09
N TYR A 305 -31.96 2.98 -2.15
CA TYR A 305 -30.80 3.03 -1.26
C TYR A 305 -31.19 3.22 0.22
N GLN A 306 -32.21 3.99 0.51
CA GLN A 306 -32.73 4.13 1.87
C GLN A 306 -33.31 2.82 2.42
N ARG A 307 -33.99 2.03 1.59
CA ARG A 307 -34.61 0.77 2.00
C ARG A 307 -33.63 -0.37 2.15
N PHE A 308 -32.73 -0.53 1.18
CA PHE A 308 -31.87 -1.69 1.05
C PHE A 308 -30.40 -1.40 1.45
N GLY A 309 -29.99 -0.14 1.43
CA GLY A 309 -28.65 0.29 1.82
C GLY A 309 -27.55 -0.45 1.05
N ASN A 310 -26.52 -0.87 1.77
CA ASN A 310 -25.41 -1.66 1.21
C ASN A 310 -25.81 -3.09 0.79
N ASN A 311 -27.05 -3.53 1.11
CA ASN A 311 -27.56 -4.83 0.72
C ASN A 311 -28.33 -4.80 -0.59
N LEU A 312 -28.50 -3.64 -1.22
CA LEU A 312 -29.27 -3.51 -2.46
C LEU A 312 -28.78 -4.47 -3.55
N GLU A 313 -27.46 -4.59 -3.71
CA GLU A 313 -26.84 -5.48 -4.70
C GLU A 313 -27.03 -6.98 -4.38
N ASN A 314 -27.31 -7.32 -3.13
CA ASN A 314 -27.54 -8.69 -2.68
C ASN A 314 -29.05 -9.01 -2.54
N THR A 315 -29.92 -8.01 -2.74
CA THR A 315 -31.37 -8.17 -2.62
C THR A 315 -31.95 -8.84 -3.87
N PRO A 316 -32.78 -9.87 -3.74
CA PRO A 316 -33.38 -10.53 -4.89
C PRO A 316 -34.15 -9.52 -5.77
N SER A 317 -33.93 -9.61 -7.09
CA SER A 317 -34.55 -8.68 -8.07
C SER A 317 -36.07 -8.57 -7.92
N LYS A 318 -36.73 -9.67 -7.58
CA LYS A 318 -38.22 -9.68 -7.36
C LYS A 318 -38.61 -8.73 -6.22
N GLU A 319 -37.85 -8.70 -5.15
CA GLU A 319 -38.13 -7.84 -4.00
C GLU A 319 -37.91 -6.36 -4.35
N VAL A 320 -36.84 -6.05 -5.05
CA VAL A 320 -36.58 -4.67 -5.51
C VAL A 320 -37.64 -4.20 -6.51
N ILE A 321 -38.01 -5.07 -7.46
CA ILE A 321 -39.08 -4.78 -8.44
C ILE A 321 -40.42 -4.52 -7.73
N GLN A 322 -40.74 -5.35 -6.75
CA GLN A 322 -41.97 -5.19 -5.98
C GLN A 322 -42.01 -3.85 -5.24
N TYR A 323 -40.91 -3.52 -4.57
CA TYR A 323 -40.75 -2.24 -3.86
C TYR A 323 -40.88 -1.04 -4.80
N VAL A 324 -40.22 -1.05 -5.95
CA VAL A 324 -40.32 0.06 -6.92
C VAL A 324 -41.74 0.16 -7.50
N LYS A 325 -42.42 -0.97 -7.77
CA LYS A 325 -43.84 -0.95 -8.19
C LYS A 325 -44.77 -0.29 -7.16
N GLU A 326 -44.44 -0.47 -5.86
CA GLU A 326 -45.20 0.19 -4.78
C GLU A 326 -44.93 1.70 -4.73
N LEU A 327 -43.72 2.14 -5.07
CA LEU A 327 -43.38 3.56 -5.17
C LEU A 327 -44.03 4.26 -6.39
N LEU A 328 -44.38 3.50 -7.41
CA LEU A 328 -44.97 4.02 -8.66
C LEU A 328 -46.50 4.04 -8.66
N LYS A 329 -47.14 3.47 -7.63
CA LYS A 329 -48.59 3.58 -7.38
C LYS A 329 -48.94 4.90 -6.71
#